data_468c5a16ea4fd41a934a3b6afe6c88a4
#
_entry.id   468c5a16ea4fd41a934a3b6afe6c88a4
#
_cell.length_a   1.000
_cell.length_b   1.000
_cell.length_c   1.000
_cell.angle_alpha   90.00
_cell.angle_beta   90.00
_cell.angle_gamma   90.00
#
_symmetry.space_group_name_H-M   'P 1'
#
loop_
_entity.id
_entity.type
_entity.pdbx_description
1 polymer ?
#
loop_
_entity_poly.entity_id
_entity_poly.type
_entity_poly.pdbx_seq_one_letter_code
_entity_poly.pdbx_strand_id
1 'polypeptide(L)'
;MSAPAKRFLTTFVAPKPNKTLIQAMTWANRWLNLYGTPGLRDVPYLNRLPLVRGLCDIRHLDLPAADDVRLKATLAADGMVFITPNHPEFFTDWMLDKEIAARYAPMMANWATHDIVNGMGRWGQKFWLANNLVAQVPGDTEQALAYSIDTAAAGTPVLLHPEGSVHWQGDHINTLFQGAAKMALQAAAQSSKPVFIQPLIWKLKFIRNEESALHAEMAQVERQLQIEAKPFLNLPLRLARLYRHVLWLRFQNMGFAPPRHLSFFAAQDVLLEKLLLSLNEFGTFSGSLNEIVKNEHSFCLR
;
A
#
# COMPACT_ATOMS: atom_id res chain seq x y z
N MET A 1 -18.63 -31.19 0.34
CA MET A 1 -19.22 -29.86 0.64
C MET A 1 -18.34 -28.83 -0.03
N SER A 2 -18.78 -28.20 -1.13
CA SER A 2 -18.05 -27.10 -1.77
C SER A 2 -18.01 -25.91 -0.83
N ALA A 3 -16.81 -25.35 -0.60
CA ALA A 3 -16.67 -24.11 0.16
C ALA A 3 -17.58 -23.04 -0.48
N PRO A 4 -18.29 -22.24 0.32
CA PRO A 4 -19.15 -21.19 -0.23
C PRO A 4 -18.27 -20.24 -1.04
N ALA A 5 -18.64 -20.03 -2.29
CA ALA A 5 -17.95 -19.11 -3.19
C ALA A 5 -17.84 -17.75 -2.48
N LYS A 6 -16.61 -17.28 -2.25
CA LYS A 6 -16.35 -15.95 -1.73
C LYS A 6 -17.01 -14.97 -2.69
N ARG A 7 -18.07 -14.29 -2.27
CA ARG A 7 -18.67 -13.22 -3.09
C ARG A 7 -17.75 -12.01 -3.03
N PHE A 8 -16.85 -11.91 -4.00
CA PHE A 8 -16.04 -10.74 -4.21
C PHE A 8 -16.90 -9.59 -4.74
N LEU A 9 -16.52 -8.35 -4.44
CA LEU A 9 -17.02 -7.20 -5.17
C LEU A 9 -16.47 -7.29 -6.60
N THR A 10 -17.35 -7.61 -7.52
CA THR A 10 -17.04 -7.65 -8.97
C THR A 10 -17.43 -6.35 -9.66
N THR A 11 -18.18 -5.50 -8.96
CA THR A 11 -18.62 -4.18 -9.40
C THR A 11 -18.38 -3.18 -8.27
N PHE A 12 -18.28 -1.91 -8.62
CA PHE A 12 -18.15 -0.85 -7.63
C PHE A 12 -19.39 -0.78 -6.74
N VAL A 13 -19.15 -0.59 -5.44
CA VAL A 13 -20.19 -0.33 -4.44
C VAL A 13 -19.84 0.95 -3.71
N ALA A 14 -20.70 1.95 -3.80
CA ALA A 14 -20.49 3.23 -3.15
C ALA A 14 -20.39 3.06 -1.62
N PRO A 15 -19.39 3.68 -0.97
CA PRO A 15 -19.30 3.75 0.48
C PRO A 15 -20.55 4.34 1.11
N LYS A 16 -20.86 3.88 2.32
CA LYS A 16 -21.93 4.41 3.17
C LYS A 16 -21.34 4.79 4.52
N PRO A 17 -20.64 5.94 4.61
CA PRO A 17 -19.86 6.30 5.78
C PRO A 17 -20.72 6.42 7.03
N ASN A 18 -20.24 5.79 8.12
CA ASN A 18 -20.87 5.86 9.43
C ASN A 18 -19.97 6.65 10.39
N LYS A 19 -20.38 7.85 10.75
CA LYS A 19 -19.60 8.77 11.58
C LYS A 19 -19.17 8.16 12.92
N THR A 20 -20.07 7.46 13.61
CA THR A 20 -19.76 6.84 14.90
C THR A 20 -18.72 5.74 14.75
N LEU A 21 -18.86 4.89 13.73
CA LEU A 21 -17.87 3.85 13.44
C LEU A 21 -16.53 4.45 13.11
N ILE A 22 -16.47 5.47 12.25
CA ILE A 22 -15.23 6.17 11.87
C ILE A 22 -14.55 6.76 13.11
N GLN A 23 -15.29 7.40 14.01
CA GLN A 23 -14.74 7.93 15.25
C GLN A 23 -14.19 6.83 16.17
N ALA A 24 -14.90 5.72 16.33
CA ALA A 24 -14.43 4.58 17.11
C ALA A 24 -13.16 3.97 16.50
N MET A 25 -13.11 3.84 15.18
CA MET A 25 -11.94 3.33 14.47
C MET A 25 -10.75 4.29 14.55
N THR A 26 -10.99 5.61 14.54
CA THR A 26 -9.95 6.61 14.77
C THR A 26 -9.31 6.44 16.14
N TRP A 27 -10.12 6.26 17.18
CA TRP A 27 -9.63 6.02 18.53
C TRP A 27 -8.82 4.71 18.60
N ALA A 28 -9.36 3.63 18.04
CA ALA A 28 -8.67 2.33 17.99
C ALA A 28 -7.35 2.44 17.20
N ASN A 29 -7.35 3.11 16.05
CA ASN A 29 -6.15 3.34 15.26
C ASN A 29 -5.07 4.05 16.07
N ARG A 30 -5.44 5.12 16.76
CA ARG A 30 -4.50 5.92 17.55
C ARG A 30 -3.82 5.12 18.65
N TRP A 31 -4.58 4.33 19.41
CA TRP A 31 -4.07 3.66 20.60
C TRP A 31 -3.63 2.22 20.36
N LEU A 32 -4.23 1.49 19.43
CA LEU A 32 -3.85 0.11 19.16
C LEU A 32 -2.84 -0.01 18.03
N ASN A 33 -2.95 0.83 17.01
CA ASN A 33 -2.05 0.73 15.86
C ASN A 33 -0.86 1.68 15.96
N LEU A 34 -1.07 2.98 16.19
CA LEU A 34 0.00 3.96 16.10
C LEU A 34 0.80 4.08 17.40
N TYR A 35 0.20 4.65 18.42
CA TYR A 35 0.95 5.17 19.57
C TYR A 35 1.00 4.22 20.77
N GLY A 36 0.17 3.21 20.81
CA GLY A 36 0.03 2.34 21.98
C GLY A 36 -0.73 2.96 23.13
N THR A 37 -0.92 2.18 24.20
CA THR A 37 -1.72 2.59 25.37
C THR A 37 -0.96 3.59 26.23
N PRO A 38 -1.48 4.82 26.43
CA PRO A 38 -0.83 5.81 27.27
C PRO A 38 -0.52 5.28 28.67
N GLY A 39 0.64 5.62 29.19
CA GLY A 39 1.10 5.18 30.52
C GLY A 39 1.58 3.74 30.60
N LEU A 40 1.12 2.83 29.75
CA LEU A 40 1.55 1.44 29.74
C LEU A 40 2.66 1.16 28.72
N ARG A 41 2.71 1.91 27.62
CA ARG A 41 3.68 1.68 26.53
C ARG A 41 5.16 1.80 26.94
N ASP A 42 5.44 2.52 28.03
CA ASP A 42 6.79 2.76 28.51
C ASP A 42 7.12 1.93 29.77
N VAL A 43 6.16 1.11 30.25
CA VAL A 43 6.38 0.19 31.37
C VAL A 43 7.22 -1.01 30.90
N PRO A 44 8.36 -1.32 31.56
CA PRO A 44 9.16 -2.49 31.26
C PRO A 44 8.31 -3.78 31.22
N TYR A 45 8.62 -4.69 30.32
CA TYR A 45 7.91 -5.93 30.01
C TYR A 45 6.53 -5.75 29.35
N LEU A 46 5.70 -4.77 29.75
CA LEU A 46 4.42 -4.51 29.09
C LEU A 46 4.63 -3.94 27.69
N ASN A 47 5.67 -3.13 27.50
CA ASN A 47 6.06 -2.59 26.19
C ASN A 47 6.48 -3.64 25.16
N ARG A 48 6.66 -4.89 25.55
CA ARG A 48 6.89 -6.02 24.63
C ARG A 48 5.58 -6.48 23.94
N LEU A 49 4.44 -6.15 24.52
CA LEU A 49 3.15 -6.52 23.96
C LEU A 49 2.80 -5.55 22.80
N PRO A 50 2.58 -6.07 21.59
CA PRO A 50 2.35 -5.22 20.40
C PRO A 50 1.21 -4.22 20.59
N LEU A 51 0.08 -4.64 21.14
CA LEU A 51 -1.07 -3.75 21.38
C LEU A 51 -0.81 -2.68 22.45
N VAL A 52 0.09 -2.94 23.39
CA VAL A 52 0.46 -1.97 24.44
C VAL A 52 1.35 -0.88 23.87
N ARG A 53 2.31 -1.23 23.02
CA ARG A 53 3.21 -0.25 22.39
C ARG A 53 2.64 0.40 21.13
N GLY A 54 1.56 -0.15 20.59
CA GLY A 54 1.03 0.13 19.24
C GLY A 54 1.70 -0.76 18.20
N LEU A 55 0.94 -1.27 17.25
CA LEU A 55 1.46 -2.19 16.22
C LEU A 55 2.57 -1.54 15.38
N CYS A 56 2.45 -0.24 15.08
CA CYS A 56 3.45 0.54 14.34
C CYS A 56 4.54 1.14 15.26
N ASP A 57 4.34 1.14 16.58
CA ASP A 57 5.24 1.74 17.58
C ASP A 57 5.72 3.15 17.22
N ILE A 58 4.81 4.00 16.74
CA ILE A 58 5.12 5.38 16.37
C ILE A 58 5.45 6.18 17.63
N ARG A 59 6.65 6.75 17.70
CA ARG A 59 7.10 7.58 18.82
C ARG A 59 6.85 9.06 18.59
N HIS A 60 7.09 9.49 17.37
CA HIS A 60 6.89 10.87 16.95
C HIS A 60 6.21 10.89 15.58
N LEU A 61 5.28 11.81 15.44
CA LEU A 61 4.66 12.18 14.19
C LEU A 61 4.82 13.66 14.02
N ASP A 62 5.85 14.03 13.27
CA ASP A 62 6.18 15.43 13.03
C ASP A 62 5.52 15.89 11.72
N LEU A 63 4.77 16.97 11.83
CA LEU A 63 4.29 17.71 10.67
C LEU A 63 4.83 19.14 10.85
N PRO A 64 5.71 19.62 9.93
CA PRO A 64 6.25 20.97 10.02
C PRO A 64 5.13 22.02 10.11
N ALA A 65 5.29 23.04 10.95
CA ALA A 65 4.23 24.00 11.21
C ALA A 65 3.72 24.70 9.93
N ALA A 66 4.61 24.96 8.97
CA ALA A 66 4.24 25.54 7.68
C ALA A 66 3.36 24.60 6.87
N ASP A 67 3.62 23.29 6.90
CA ASP A 67 2.85 22.27 6.19
C ASP A 67 1.51 22.02 6.89
N ASP A 68 1.47 22.04 8.22
CA ASP A 68 0.22 21.99 9.00
C ASP A 68 -0.72 23.16 8.64
N VAL A 69 -0.18 24.38 8.58
CA VAL A 69 -0.95 25.57 8.18
C VAL A 69 -1.46 25.44 6.74
N ARG A 70 -0.60 24.99 5.80
CA ARG A 70 -0.96 24.79 4.41
C ARG A 70 -2.05 23.73 4.26
N LEU A 71 -1.90 22.57 4.92
CA LEU A 71 -2.88 21.49 4.88
C LEU A 71 -4.25 21.96 5.43
N LYS A 72 -4.25 22.64 6.55
CA LYS A 72 -5.48 23.25 7.12
C LYS A 72 -6.15 24.22 6.16
N ALA A 73 -5.37 25.12 5.57
CA ALA A 73 -5.88 26.10 4.60
C ALA A 73 -6.49 25.43 3.37
N THR A 74 -5.81 24.40 2.82
CA THR A 74 -6.31 23.64 1.68
C THR A 74 -7.62 22.93 2.01
N LEU A 75 -7.70 22.28 3.18
CA LEU A 75 -8.90 21.54 3.61
C LEU A 75 -10.07 22.45 4.04
N ALA A 76 -9.79 23.69 4.45
CA ALA A 76 -10.80 24.68 4.80
C ALA A 76 -11.30 25.50 3.58
N ALA A 77 -10.62 25.39 2.44
CA ALA A 77 -11.02 26.06 1.22
C ALA A 77 -12.35 25.50 0.68
N ASP A 78 -13.20 26.39 0.13
CA ASP A 78 -14.40 25.92 -0.62
C ASP A 78 -13.99 25.38 -1.98
N GLY A 79 -13.49 24.16 -1.98
CA GLY A 79 -12.97 23.49 -3.16
C GLY A 79 -13.02 21.96 -3.04
N MET A 80 -12.60 21.32 -4.11
CA MET A 80 -12.50 19.87 -4.21
C MET A 80 -11.07 19.47 -3.90
N VAL A 81 -10.83 18.66 -2.85
CA VAL A 81 -9.49 18.33 -2.38
C VAL A 81 -9.17 16.86 -2.57
N PHE A 82 -8.10 16.58 -3.29
CA PHE A 82 -7.52 15.26 -3.48
C PHE A 82 -6.16 15.20 -2.78
N ILE A 83 -6.02 14.34 -1.77
CA ILE A 83 -4.78 14.14 -1.02
C ILE A 83 -4.04 12.97 -1.64
N THR A 84 -2.78 13.18 -1.96
CA THR A 84 -1.96 12.19 -2.69
C THR A 84 -0.69 11.85 -1.91
N PRO A 85 -0.78 10.95 -0.90
CA PRO A 85 0.39 10.48 -0.17
C PRO A 85 1.25 9.55 -1.01
N ASN A 86 2.56 9.51 -0.73
CA ASN A 86 3.40 8.41 -1.17
C ASN A 86 3.04 7.11 -0.42
N HIS A 87 3.53 5.96 -0.89
CA HIS A 87 3.19 4.64 -0.35
C HIS A 87 4.44 3.86 0.08
N PRO A 88 5.19 4.33 1.12
CA PRO A 88 6.48 3.76 1.49
C PRO A 88 6.37 2.41 2.19
N GLU A 89 5.21 2.08 2.80
CA GLU A 89 5.04 0.87 3.59
C GLU A 89 3.56 0.48 3.60
N PHE A 90 3.25 -0.81 3.72
CA PHE A 90 1.89 -1.34 3.54
C PHE A 90 0.91 -0.98 4.66
N PHE A 91 1.37 -0.96 5.91
CA PHE A 91 0.49 -0.85 7.07
C PHE A 91 0.61 0.51 7.76
N THR A 92 1.84 0.94 8.03
CA THR A 92 2.11 2.13 8.85
C THR A 92 1.64 3.41 8.18
N ASP A 93 1.89 3.58 6.89
CA ASP A 93 1.48 4.79 6.16
C ASP A 93 -0.03 4.93 6.09
N TRP A 94 -0.75 3.84 5.85
CA TRP A 94 -2.21 3.85 5.87
C TRP A 94 -2.78 4.19 7.26
N MET A 95 -2.15 3.73 8.34
CA MET A 95 -2.54 4.12 9.70
C MET A 95 -2.25 5.60 9.97
N LEU A 96 -1.16 6.14 9.39
CA LEU A 96 -0.82 7.56 9.45
C LEU A 96 -1.81 8.41 8.63
N ASP A 97 -2.23 7.95 7.45
CA ASP A 97 -3.27 8.61 6.66
C ASP A 97 -4.59 8.71 7.45
N LYS A 98 -4.97 7.66 8.17
CA LYS A 98 -6.12 7.68 9.07
C LYS A 98 -5.94 8.66 10.23
N GLU A 99 -4.73 8.86 10.74
CA GLU A 99 -4.45 9.86 11.76
C GLU A 99 -4.55 11.28 11.18
N ILE A 100 -4.06 11.53 9.95
CA ILE A 100 -4.25 12.80 9.25
C ILE A 100 -5.73 13.06 8.99
N ALA A 101 -6.47 12.08 8.49
CA ALA A 101 -7.91 12.19 8.33
C ALA A 101 -8.59 12.58 9.65
N ALA A 102 -8.24 11.90 10.73
CA ALA A 102 -8.80 12.16 12.06
C ALA A 102 -8.56 13.59 12.58
N ARG A 103 -7.41 14.17 12.24
CA ARG A 103 -7.03 15.53 12.67
C ARG A 103 -7.72 16.63 11.87
N TYR A 104 -7.89 16.41 10.58
CA TYR A 104 -8.24 17.49 9.66
C TYR A 104 -9.56 17.29 8.91
N ALA A 105 -9.92 16.07 8.56
CA ALA A 105 -11.12 15.73 7.81
C ALA A 105 -11.62 14.32 8.15
N PRO A 106 -12.26 14.12 9.31
CA PRO A 106 -12.58 12.77 9.83
C PRO A 106 -13.38 11.88 8.87
N MET A 107 -14.16 12.50 7.99
CA MET A 107 -15.00 11.78 7.00
C MET A 107 -14.29 11.52 5.66
N MET A 108 -12.99 11.84 5.54
CA MET A 108 -12.19 11.66 4.34
C MET A 108 -12.41 10.29 3.71
N ALA A 109 -12.67 10.26 2.40
CA ALA A 109 -12.77 9.03 1.63
C ALA A 109 -11.36 8.53 1.27
N ASN A 110 -11.12 7.22 1.37
CA ASN A 110 -9.80 6.65 1.14
C ASN A 110 -9.88 5.53 0.11
N TRP A 111 -9.03 5.57 -0.90
CA TRP A 111 -8.94 4.52 -1.89
C TRP A 111 -8.15 3.32 -1.37
N ALA A 112 -8.62 2.13 -1.71
CA ALA A 112 -7.89 0.89 -1.49
C ALA A 112 -8.22 -0.13 -2.58
N THR A 113 -7.38 -1.17 -2.73
CA THR A 113 -7.67 -2.27 -3.64
C THR A 113 -8.93 -3.02 -3.18
N HIS A 114 -9.70 -3.57 -4.11
CA HIS A 114 -10.87 -4.38 -3.79
C HIS A 114 -10.55 -5.61 -2.93
N ASP A 115 -9.32 -6.10 -2.98
CA ASP A 115 -8.86 -7.24 -2.18
C ASP A 115 -8.91 -6.96 -0.67
N ILE A 116 -8.59 -5.74 -0.25
CA ILE A 116 -8.71 -5.31 1.16
C ILE A 116 -10.18 -5.37 1.59
N VAL A 117 -11.08 -4.84 0.76
CA VAL A 117 -12.51 -4.82 1.04
C VAL A 117 -13.09 -6.23 1.08
N ASN A 118 -12.63 -7.11 0.19
CA ASN A 118 -13.11 -8.50 0.07
C ASN A 118 -12.46 -9.45 1.08
N GLY A 119 -11.27 -9.12 1.60
CA GLY A 119 -10.43 -10.04 2.38
C GLY A 119 -11.10 -10.60 3.65
N MET A 120 -12.04 -9.87 4.23
CA MET A 120 -12.77 -10.26 5.45
C MET A 120 -14.21 -10.72 5.18
N GLY A 121 -14.57 -11.01 3.93
CA GLY A 121 -15.91 -11.42 3.54
C GLY A 121 -16.99 -10.33 3.71
N ARG A 122 -18.26 -10.70 3.75
CA ARG A 122 -19.40 -9.74 3.73
C ARG A 122 -19.42 -8.75 4.90
N TRP A 123 -18.98 -9.16 6.07
CA TRP A 123 -18.88 -8.28 7.25
C TRP A 123 -17.77 -7.26 7.07
N GLY A 124 -16.61 -7.71 6.58
CA GLY A 124 -15.50 -6.83 6.25
C GLY A 124 -15.85 -5.82 5.15
N GLN A 125 -16.56 -6.24 4.10
CA GLN A 125 -17.07 -5.33 3.08
C GLN A 125 -17.92 -4.21 3.69
N LYS A 126 -18.93 -4.56 4.52
CA LYS A 126 -19.78 -3.57 5.19
C LYS A 126 -18.97 -2.64 6.08
N PHE A 127 -18.02 -3.20 6.83
CA PHE A 127 -17.14 -2.46 7.73
C PHE A 127 -16.30 -1.43 6.94
N TRP A 128 -15.64 -1.85 5.87
CA TRP A 128 -14.78 -0.98 5.06
C TRP A 128 -15.58 0.11 4.33
N LEU A 129 -16.71 -0.24 3.75
CA LEU A 129 -17.60 0.74 3.11
C LEU A 129 -18.16 1.75 4.12
N ALA A 130 -18.43 1.32 5.36
CA ALA A 130 -18.87 2.20 6.44
C ALA A 130 -17.71 3.10 6.98
N ASN A 131 -16.46 2.71 6.75
CA ASN A 131 -15.28 3.53 7.03
C ASN A 131 -14.89 4.48 5.88
N ASN A 132 -15.79 4.69 4.93
CA ASN A 132 -15.58 5.53 3.73
C ASN A 132 -14.42 5.06 2.85
N LEU A 133 -14.23 3.74 2.72
CA LEU A 133 -13.25 3.16 1.83
C LEU A 133 -13.81 3.02 0.42
N VAL A 134 -13.14 3.63 -0.55
CA VAL A 134 -13.46 3.55 -1.97
C VAL A 134 -12.71 2.37 -2.56
N ALA A 135 -13.40 1.29 -2.86
CA ALA A 135 -12.79 0.09 -3.43
C ALA A 135 -12.47 0.29 -4.92
N GLN A 136 -11.20 0.13 -5.28
CA GLN A 136 -10.79 0.05 -6.68
C GLN A 136 -11.09 -1.36 -7.21
N VAL A 137 -12.13 -1.48 -8.01
CA VAL A 137 -12.49 -2.75 -8.65
C VAL A 137 -11.92 -2.79 -10.07
N PRO A 138 -11.12 -3.81 -10.43
CA PRO A 138 -10.61 -3.94 -11.80
C PRO A 138 -11.75 -3.97 -12.82
N GLY A 139 -11.63 -3.17 -13.87
CA GLY A 139 -12.66 -3.04 -14.91
C GLY A 139 -13.82 -2.09 -14.58
N ASP A 140 -13.91 -1.59 -13.35
CA ASP A 140 -14.99 -0.68 -12.91
C ASP A 140 -14.46 0.58 -12.18
N THR A 141 -13.30 1.06 -12.61
CA THR A 141 -12.62 2.21 -12.00
C THR A 141 -13.36 3.54 -12.25
N GLU A 142 -14.08 3.65 -13.35
CA GLU A 142 -14.79 4.89 -13.72
C GLU A 142 -15.90 5.23 -12.70
N GLN A 143 -16.60 4.26 -12.14
CA GLN A 143 -17.60 4.51 -11.12
C GLN A 143 -16.96 4.97 -9.80
N ALA A 144 -15.81 4.41 -9.42
CA ALA A 144 -15.06 4.86 -8.26
C ALA A 144 -14.53 6.30 -8.44
N LEU A 145 -14.09 6.65 -9.65
CA LEU A 145 -13.70 8.00 -10.03
C LEU A 145 -14.87 8.98 -9.90
N ALA A 146 -16.01 8.68 -10.52
CA ALA A 146 -17.21 9.51 -10.46
C ALA A 146 -17.66 9.74 -9.00
N TYR A 147 -17.75 8.67 -8.22
CA TYR A 147 -18.06 8.75 -6.78
C TYR A 147 -17.10 9.67 -6.02
N SER A 148 -15.82 9.59 -6.32
CA SER A 148 -14.79 10.39 -5.64
C SER A 148 -14.89 11.86 -6.01
N ILE A 149 -15.21 12.18 -7.27
CA ILE A 149 -15.44 13.55 -7.73
C ILE A 149 -16.68 14.13 -7.03
N ASP A 150 -17.80 13.39 -6.98
CA ASP A 150 -19.02 13.81 -6.31
C ASP A 150 -18.79 14.00 -4.80
N THR A 151 -18.01 13.11 -4.18
CA THR A 151 -17.64 13.19 -2.77
C THR A 151 -16.80 14.44 -2.48
N ALA A 152 -15.81 14.76 -3.34
CA ALA A 152 -15.01 15.96 -3.22
C ALA A 152 -15.84 17.22 -3.47
N ALA A 153 -16.76 17.21 -4.44
CA ALA A 153 -17.70 18.31 -4.73
C ALA A 153 -18.63 18.60 -3.55
N ALA A 154 -19.01 17.57 -2.79
CA ALA A 154 -19.76 17.70 -1.55
C ALA A 154 -18.92 18.19 -0.36
N GLY A 155 -17.63 18.51 -0.54
CA GLY A 155 -16.73 19.05 0.47
C GLY A 155 -16.03 17.97 1.34
N THR A 156 -16.07 16.71 0.93
CA THR A 156 -15.34 15.63 1.62
C THR A 156 -14.06 15.32 0.86
N PRO A 157 -12.87 15.54 1.45
CA PRO A 157 -11.61 15.23 0.78
C PRO A 157 -11.47 13.75 0.42
N VAL A 158 -10.75 13.48 -0.67
CA VAL A 158 -10.48 12.11 -1.14
C VAL A 158 -8.98 11.86 -1.11
N LEU A 159 -8.55 10.76 -0.48
CA LEU A 159 -7.17 10.34 -0.40
C LEU A 159 -6.96 9.11 -1.29
N LEU A 160 -5.91 9.15 -2.09
CA LEU A 160 -5.45 8.02 -2.88
C LEU A 160 -3.93 8.05 -3.04
N HIS A 161 -3.29 6.88 -2.98
CA HIS A 161 -1.87 6.74 -3.24
C HIS A 161 -1.61 6.70 -4.75
N PRO A 162 -0.97 7.71 -5.34
CA PRO A 162 -0.77 7.76 -6.79
C PRO A 162 0.25 6.74 -7.30
N GLU A 163 1.06 6.15 -6.43
CA GLU A 163 1.99 5.08 -6.77
C GLU A 163 1.28 3.74 -7.03
N GLY A 164 0.05 3.56 -6.53
CA GLY A 164 -0.81 2.39 -6.76
C GLY A 164 -0.32 1.09 -6.14
N SER A 165 0.90 1.04 -5.61
CA SER A 165 1.48 -0.10 -4.92
C SER A 165 2.52 0.33 -3.89
N VAL A 166 2.75 -0.52 -2.90
CA VAL A 166 3.77 -0.32 -1.87
C VAL A 166 5.15 -0.62 -2.43
N HIS A 167 6.11 0.23 -2.11
CA HIS A 167 7.47 0.08 -2.63
C HIS A 167 8.57 -0.12 -1.59
N TRP A 168 8.24 -0.07 -0.30
CA TRP A 168 9.17 -0.28 0.82
C TRP A 168 10.41 0.64 0.77
N GLN A 169 10.24 1.85 0.23
CA GLN A 169 11.30 2.83 0.04
C GLN A 169 10.88 4.17 0.63
N GLY A 170 11.52 4.56 1.74
CA GLY A 170 11.19 5.80 2.43
C GLY A 170 11.74 7.08 1.78
N ASP A 171 12.72 6.97 0.89
CA ASP A 171 13.44 8.12 0.32
C ASP A 171 13.17 8.36 -1.17
N HIS A 172 12.37 7.50 -1.81
CA HIS A 172 12.03 7.62 -3.23
C HIS A 172 10.52 7.61 -3.42
N ILE A 173 10.08 8.36 -4.41
CA ILE A 173 8.71 8.29 -4.95
C ILE A 173 8.81 7.53 -6.25
N ASN A 174 7.99 6.50 -6.40
CA ASN A 174 7.95 5.72 -7.63
C ASN A 174 7.15 6.42 -8.73
N THR A 175 7.08 5.77 -9.89
CA THR A 175 6.27 6.24 -11.00
C THR A 175 4.82 6.44 -10.54
N LEU A 176 4.31 7.63 -10.73
CA LEU A 176 2.93 7.99 -10.36
C LEU A 176 1.97 7.58 -11.47
N PHE A 177 0.92 6.87 -11.12
CA PHE A 177 -0.18 6.61 -12.04
C PHE A 177 -1.02 7.87 -12.26
N GLN A 178 -1.60 7.97 -13.44
CA GLN A 178 -2.38 9.14 -13.87
C GLN A 178 -3.73 9.29 -13.13
N GLY A 179 -4.14 8.33 -12.30
CA GLY A 179 -5.46 8.30 -11.67
C GLY A 179 -5.82 9.57 -10.90
N ALA A 180 -4.91 10.06 -10.05
CA ALA A 180 -5.13 11.29 -9.28
C ALA A 180 -5.25 12.53 -10.17
N ALA A 181 -4.37 12.67 -11.17
CA ALA A 181 -4.39 13.80 -12.11
C ALA A 181 -5.66 13.76 -13.00
N LYS A 182 -6.02 12.57 -13.50
CA LYS A 182 -7.25 12.37 -14.29
C LYS A 182 -8.48 12.75 -13.47
N MET A 183 -8.57 12.33 -12.22
CA MET A 183 -9.67 12.68 -11.31
C MET A 183 -9.76 14.19 -11.09
N ALA A 184 -8.64 14.86 -10.83
CA ALA A 184 -8.60 16.31 -10.61
C ALA A 184 -8.99 17.10 -11.88
N LEU A 185 -8.52 16.68 -13.05
CA LEU A 185 -8.87 17.32 -14.33
C LEU A 185 -10.36 17.13 -14.66
N GLN A 186 -10.91 15.94 -14.44
CA GLN A 186 -12.34 15.70 -14.62
C GLN A 186 -13.17 16.51 -13.63
N ALA A 187 -12.77 16.59 -12.37
CA ALA A 187 -13.41 17.43 -11.37
C ALA A 187 -13.42 18.91 -11.78
N ALA A 188 -12.30 19.43 -12.27
CA ALA A 188 -12.19 20.81 -12.74
C ALA A 188 -13.05 21.08 -13.99
N ALA A 189 -13.22 20.08 -14.85
CA ALA A 189 -14.09 20.22 -16.03
C ALA A 189 -15.60 20.17 -15.68
N GLN A 190 -15.97 19.56 -14.57
CA GLN A 190 -17.37 19.36 -14.17
C GLN A 190 -17.86 20.37 -13.13
N SER A 191 -16.98 21.18 -12.54
CA SER A 191 -17.32 22.08 -11.45
C SER A 191 -16.66 23.44 -11.61
N SER A 192 -17.34 24.49 -11.15
CA SER A 192 -16.76 25.84 -11.01
C SER A 192 -15.93 26.00 -9.73
N LYS A 193 -15.95 25.03 -8.83
CA LYS A 193 -15.15 25.05 -7.60
C LYS A 193 -13.68 24.85 -7.92
N PRO A 194 -12.77 25.51 -7.20
CA PRO A 194 -11.34 25.23 -7.31
C PRO A 194 -11.03 23.77 -6.94
N VAL A 195 -10.07 23.16 -7.65
CA VAL A 195 -9.62 21.81 -7.40
C VAL A 195 -8.19 21.85 -6.90
N PHE A 196 -7.96 21.19 -5.77
CA PHE A 196 -6.65 21.12 -5.12
C PHE A 196 -6.14 19.68 -5.15
N ILE A 197 -4.90 19.49 -5.58
CA ILE A 197 -4.12 18.28 -5.34
C ILE A 197 -3.14 18.60 -4.20
N GLN A 198 -3.28 17.94 -3.08
CA GLN A 198 -2.42 18.11 -1.90
C GLN A 198 -1.49 16.92 -1.78
N PRO A 199 -0.23 17.01 -2.23
CA PRO A 199 0.74 15.95 -1.99
C PRO A 199 1.06 15.86 -0.50
N LEU A 200 1.28 14.63 -0.04
CA LEU A 200 1.71 14.31 1.31
C LEU A 200 2.86 13.31 1.22
N ILE A 201 3.97 13.58 1.89
CA ILE A 201 5.14 12.71 1.86
C ILE A 201 5.40 12.14 3.24
N TRP A 202 5.20 10.84 3.37
CA TRP A 202 5.58 10.08 4.55
C TRP A 202 7.05 9.74 4.48
N LYS A 203 7.78 10.08 5.54
CA LYS A 203 9.16 9.67 5.74
C LYS A 203 9.26 8.90 7.07
N LEU A 204 9.43 7.60 6.96
CA LEU A 204 9.55 6.71 8.11
C LEU A 204 11.02 6.60 8.52
N LYS A 205 11.30 6.76 9.81
CA LYS A 205 12.65 6.62 10.36
C LYS A 205 12.63 5.70 11.57
N PHE A 206 13.49 4.70 11.57
CA PHE A 206 13.79 3.95 12.79
C PHE A 206 14.53 4.84 13.78
N ILE A 207 14.05 4.89 15.01
CA ILE A 207 14.66 5.68 16.09
C ILE A 207 15.51 4.83 17.04
N ARG A 208 15.51 3.51 16.85
CA ARG A 208 16.35 2.57 17.59
C ARG A 208 17.33 1.90 16.63
N ASN A 209 18.45 1.48 17.17
CA ASN A 209 19.34 0.59 16.44
C ASN A 209 18.77 -0.84 16.49
N GLU A 210 18.19 -1.28 15.38
CA GLU A 210 17.60 -2.61 15.22
C GLU A 210 18.58 -3.59 14.51
N GLU A 211 19.84 -3.23 14.36
CA GLU A 211 20.81 -4.02 13.60
C GLU A 211 20.91 -5.45 14.13
N SER A 212 20.95 -5.62 15.45
CA SER A 212 21.01 -6.97 16.08
C SER A 212 19.76 -7.79 15.75
N ALA A 213 18.58 -7.18 15.78
CA ALA A 213 17.33 -7.86 15.44
C ALA A 213 17.31 -8.25 13.96
N LEU A 214 17.74 -7.36 13.07
CA LEU A 214 17.85 -7.63 11.63
C LEU A 214 18.84 -8.76 11.34
N HIS A 215 19.98 -8.81 12.05
CA HIS A 215 20.93 -9.92 11.92
C HIS A 215 20.34 -11.25 12.41
N ALA A 216 19.54 -11.25 13.46
CA ALA A 216 18.85 -12.44 13.96
C ALA A 216 17.79 -12.95 12.96
N GLU A 217 16.96 -12.07 12.44
CA GLU A 217 15.98 -12.39 11.40
C GLU A 217 16.66 -12.93 10.14
N MET A 218 17.72 -12.27 9.67
CA MET A 218 18.50 -12.73 8.52
C MET A 218 19.03 -14.15 8.75
N ALA A 219 19.56 -14.43 9.94
CA ALA A 219 20.06 -15.77 10.28
C ALA A 219 18.92 -16.82 10.30
N GLN A 220 17.72 -16.43 10.68
CA GLN A 220 16.55 -17.30 10.62
C GLN A 220 16.17 -17.63 9.18
N VAL A 221 16.09 -16.62 8.32
CA VAL A 221 15.77 -16.79 6.89
C VAL A 221 16.85 -17.64 6.20
N GLU A 222 18.14 -17.37 6.47
CA GLU A 222 19.24 -18.18 5.94
C GLU A 222 19.09 -19.67 6.32
N ARG A 223 18.75 -19.98 7.58
CA ARG A 223 18.49 -21.37 8.02
C ARG A 223 17.30 -21.99 7.29
N GLN A 224 16.19 -21.26 7.14
CA GLN A 224 14.98 -21.75 6.44
C GLN A 224 15.26 -22.07 4.97
N LEU A 225 16.09 -21.27 4.34
CA LEU A 225 16.48 -21.43 2.94
C LEU A 225 17.72 -22.33 2.76
N GLN A 226 18.25 -22.91 3.84
CA GLN A 226 19.45 -23.75 3.83
C GLN A 226 20.68 -23.06 3.22
N ILE A 227 20.79 -21.73 3.43
CA ILE A 227 21.92 -20.94 2.98
C ILE A 227 23.00 -20.99 4.08
N GLU A 228 24.25 -21.26 3.69
CA GLU A 228 25.39 -21.15 4.60
C GLU A 228 25.45 -19.78 5.27
N ALA A 229 25.40 -19.75 6.60
CA ALA A 229 25.50 -18.50 7.35
C ALA A 229 26.90 -17.88 7.20
N LYS A 230 26.93 -16.58 6.86
CA LYS A 230 28.16 -15.77 6.81
C LYS A 230 28.03 -14.54 7.70
N PRO A 231 28.08 -14.71 9.04
CA PRO A 231 27.77 -13.64 10.00
C PRO A 231 28.77 -12.47 9.94
N PHE A 232 29.94 -12.67 9.36
CA PHE A 232 30.96 -11.63 9.16
C PHE A 232 30.62 -10.65 8.01
N LEU A 233 29.66 -11.00 7.16
CA LEU A 233 29.18 -10.09 6.13
C LEU A 233 28.17 -9.08 6.71
N ASN A 234 28.23 -7.85 6.22
CA ASN A 234 27.20 -6.86 6.55
C ASN A 234 25.82 -7.24 5.98
N LEU A 235 24.77 -6.65 6.52
CA LEU A 235 23.38 -6.94 6.14
C LEU A 235 23.11 -6.79 4.64
N PRO A 236 23.55 -5.72 3.93
CA PRO A 236 23.34 -5.59 2.50
C PRO A 236 23.94 -6.76 1.69
N LEU A 237 25.14 -7.23 2.03
CA LEU A 237 25.77 -8.36 1.34
C LEU A 237 25.06 -9.69 1.66
N ARG A 238 24.61 -9.88 2.89
CA ARG A 238 23.80 -11.05 3.24
C ARG A 238 22.48 -11.06 2.49
N LEU A 239 21.82 -9.91 2.41
CA LEU A 239 20.58 -9.74 1.67
C LEU A 239 20.76 -10.01 0.18
N ALA A 240 21.82 -9.48 -0.44
CA ALA A 240 22.15 -9.73 -1.85
C ALA A 240 22.38 -11.22 -2.15
N ARG A 241 23.04 -11.95 -1.22
CA ARG A 241 23.21 -13.40 -1.32
C ARG A 241 21.87 -14.15 -1.23
N LEU A 242 21.02 -13.72 -0.33
CA LEU A 242 19.67 -14.30 -0.15
C LEU A 242 18.84 -14.12 -1.41
N TYR A 243 18.75 -12.91 -1.96
CA TYR A 243 18.03 -12.65 -3.20
C TYR A 243 18.56 -13.49 -4.35
N ARG A 244 19.90 -13.59 -4.49
CA ARG A 244 20.51 -14.44 -5.51
C ARG A 244 20.17 -15.91 -5.33
N HIS A 245 20.16 -16.41 -4.09
CA HIS A 245 19.77 -17.79 -3.81
C HIS A 245 18.32 -18.05 -4.18
N VAL A 246 17.39 -17.19 -3.78
CA VAL A 246 15.98 -17.29 -4.13
C VAL A 246 15.78 -17.25 -5.66
N LEU A 247 16.52 -16.39 -6.36
CA LEU A 247 16.47 -16.34 -7.81
C LEU A 247 16.93 -17.66 -8.43
N TRP A 248 18.02 -18.27 -7.91
CA TRP A 248 18.49 -19.59 -8.38
C TRP A 248 17.47 -20.69 -8.12
N LEU A 249 16.84 -20.71 -6.96
CA LEU A 249 15.75 -21.66 -6.68
C LEU A 249 14.58 -21.48 -7.65
N ARG A 250 14.23 -20.27 -8.02
CA ARG A 250 13.19 -20.01 -9.03
C ARG A 250 13.56 -20.60 -10.39
N PHE A 251 14.80 -20.40 -10.86
CA PHE A 251 15.28 -21.05 -12.08
C PHE A 251 15.14 -22.58 -12.01
N GLN A 252 15.63 -23.19 -10.92
CA GLN A 252 15.58 -24.63 -10.72
C GLN A 252 14.15 -25.19 -10.67
N ASN A 253 13.28 -24.52 -9.93
CA ASN A 253 11.86 -24.93 -9.81
C ASN A 253 11.11 -24.88 -11.15
N MET A 254 11.59 -24.08 -12.08
CA MET A 254 11.07 -24.01 -13.44
C MET A 254 11.81 -24.90 -14.43
N GLY A 255 12.73 -25.74 -13.96
CA GLY A 255 13.52 -26.63 -14.81
C GLY A 255 14.63 -25.94 -15.62
N PHE A 256 14.98 -24.68 -15.29
CA PHE A 256 16.05 -23.96 -15.98
C PHE A 256 17.36 -23.98 -15.21
N ALA A 257 18.46 -24.03 -15.92
CA ALA A 257 19.80 -23.84 -15.35
C ALA A 257 20.02 -22.36 -14.96
N PRO A 258 20.42 -22.04 -13.71
CA PRO A 258 20.70 -20.68 -13.31
C PRO A 258 21.90 -20.08 -14.07
N PRO A 259 21.81 -18.91 -14.67
CA PRO A 259 22.91 -18.26 -15.38
C PRO A 259 23.89 -17.58 -14.40
N ARG A 260 24.70 -18.39 -13.73
CA ARG A 260 25.56 -17.96 -12.60
C ARG A 260 26.62 -16.92 -12.96
N HIS A 261 26.92 -16.75 -14.25
CA HIS A 261 27.86 -15.75 -14.75
C HIS A 261 27.26 -14.36 -14.91
N LEU A 262 25.93 -14.23 -14.85
CA LEU A 262 25.24 -12.96 -14.97
C LEU A 262 25.16 -12.21 -13.64
N SER A 263 25.00 -10.88 -13.72
CA SER A 263 24.60 -10.08 -12.58
C SER A 263 23.20 -10.49 -12.08
N PHE A 264 22.84 -10.09 -10.87
CA PHE A 264 21.50 -10.40 -10.32
C PHE A 264 20.38 -9.89 -11.24
N PHE A 265 20.44 -8.64 -11.67
CA PHE A 265 19.41 -8.03 -12.51
C PHE A 265 19.36 -8.67 -13.91
N ALA A 266 20.50 -8.89 -14.55
CA ALA A 266 20.52 -9.57 -15.84
C ALA A 266 19.98 -11.02 -15.76
N ALA A 267 20.22 -11.72 -14.67
CA ALA A 267 19.64 -13.03 -14.43
C ALA A 267 18.13 -12.96 -14.20
N GLN A 268 17.65 -11.93 -13.51
CA GLN A 268 16.21 -11.69 -13.30
C GLN A 268 15.49 -11.43 -14.64
N ASP A 269 16.10 -10.64 -15.53
CA ASP A 269 15.55 -10.37 -16.87
C ASP A 269 15.45 -11.66 -17.70
N VAL A 270 16.50 -12.50 -17.64
CA VAL A 270 16.48 -13.82 -18.32
C VAL A 270 15.38 -14.73 -17.75
N LEU A 271 15.15 -14.71 -16.43
CA LEU A 271 14.07 -15.50 -15.85
C LEU A 271 12.69 -15.00 -16.30
N LEU A 272 12.52 -13.66 -16.30
CA LEU A 272 11.28 -13.04 -16.76
C LEU A 272 11.00 -13.37 -18.23
N GLU A 273 12.01 -13.26 -19.09
CA GLU A 273 11.89 -13.63 -20.51
C GLU A 273 11.46 -15.11 -20.69
N LYS A 274 12.11 -16.03 -19.94
CA LYS A 274 11.75 -17.46 -19.99
C LYS A 274 10.34 -17.74 -19.48
N LEU A 275 9.90 -17.02 -18.42
CA LEU A 275 8.53 -17.07 -17.91
C LEU A 275 7.53 -16.65 -18.98
N LEU A 276 7.78 -15.51 -19.62
CA LEU A 276 6.91 -14.98 -20.67
C LEU A 276 6.85 -15.92 -21.89
N LEU A 277 8.00 -16.50 -22.27
CA LEU A 277 8.04 -17.49 -23.35
C LEU A 277 7.26 -18.78 -23.00
N SER A 278 7.29 -19.22 -21.73
CA SER A 278 6.52 -20.39 -21.29
C SER A 278 5.00 -20.13 -21.31
N LEU A 279 4.57 -18.89 -21.14
CA LEU A 279 3.16 -18.51 -21.24
C LEU A 279 2.66 -18.54 -22.70
N ASN A 280 3.55 -18.38 -23.69
CA ASN A 280 3.21 -18.57 -25.10
C ASN A 280 2.73 -20.00 -25.47
N GLU A 281 3.00 -20.99 -24.60
CA GLU A 281 2.43 -22.33 -24.75
C GLU A 281 0.91 -22.34 -24.51
N PHE A 282 0.37 -21.35 -23.81
CA PHE A 282 -1.06 -21.22 -23.52
C PHE A 282 -1.79 -20.21 -24.44
N GLY A 283 -1.08 -19.49 -25.30
CA GLY A 283 -1.64 -18.52 -26.24
C GLY A 283 -0.55 -17.82 -27.06
N THR A 284 -0.87 -17.36 -28.26
CA THR A 284 0.06 -16.58 -29.09
C THR A 284 0.13 -15.15 -28.61
N PHE A 285 1.12 -14.84 -27.78
CA PHE A 285 1.45 -13.48 -27.39
C PHE A 285 2.59 -12.99 -28.28
N SER A 286 2.33 -11.95 -29.08
CA SER A 286 3.34 -11.27 -29.88
C SER A 286 3.46 -9.83 -29.47
N GLY A 287 4.68 -9.33 -29.36
CA GLY A 287 4.94 -7.93 -29.03
C GLY A 287 6.12 -7.71 -28.09
N SER A 288 6.30 -6.48 -27.65
CA SER A 288 7.28 -6.14 -26.62
C SER A 288 6.87 -6.74 -25.27
N LEU A 289 7.83 -6.88 -24.36
CA LEU A 289 7.63 -7.36 -22.99
C LEU A 289 6.43 -6.65 -22.30
N ASN A 290 6.32 -5.34 -22.48
CA ASN A 290 5.23 -4.52 -21.94
C ASN A 290 3.86 -4.83 -22.56
N GLU A 291 3.83 -5.19 -23.84
CA GLU A 291 2.59 -5.57 -24.53
C GLU A 291 2.15 -6.97 -24.13
N ILE A 292 3.09 -7.90 -23.98
CA ILE A 292 2.84 -9.25 -23.47
C ILE A 292 2.25 -9.16 -22.07
N VAL A 293 2.88 -8.44 -21.14
CA VAL A 293 2.40 -8.26 -19.75
C VAL A 293 1.00 -7.63 -19.71
N LYS A 294 0.70 -6.65 -20.57
CA LYS A 294 -0.64 -6.07 -20.67
C LYS A 294 -1.68 -7.07 -21.17
N ASN A 295 -1.31 -7.89 -22.16
CA ASN A 295 -2.21 -8.87 -22.75
C ASN A 295 -2.50 -10.02 -21.79
N GLU A 296 -1.50 -10.46 -21.01
CA GLU A 296 -1.65 -11.47 -19.96
C GLU A 296 -2.54 -10.98 -18.82
N HIS A 297 -2.38 -9.74 -18.40
CA HIS A 297 -3.27 -9.16 -17.40
C HIS A 297 -4.73 -9.18 -17.85
N SER A 298 -4.97 -8.93 -19.14
CA SER A 298 -6.30 -9.03 -19.76
C SER A 298 -6.81 -10.46 -19.89
N PHE A 299 -5.91 -11.45 -20.04
CA PHE A 299 -6.25 -12.86 -20.13
C PHE A 299 -6.57 -13.49 -18.76
N CYS A 300 -5.82 -13.16 -17.74
CA CYS A 300 -6.06 -13.63 -16.36
C CYS A 300 -7.35 -13.05 -15.74
N LEU A 301 -7.91 -11.99 -16.31
CA LEU A 301 -9.14 -11.36 -15.86
C LEU A 301 -10.40 -11.87 -16.60
N ARG A 302 -10.27 -12.77 -17.56
CA ARG A 302 -11.38 -13.46 -18.24
C ARG A 302 -11.56 -14.89 -17.69
#